data_8dcbccc8231c8eb76ababe1a93ae60b5
#
_entry.id   8dcbccc8231c8eb76ababe1a93ae60b5
#
_cell.length_a   1.000
_cell.length_b   1.000
_cell.length_c   1.000
_cell.angle_alpha   90.00
_cell.angle_beta   90.00
_cell.angle_gamma   90.00
#
_symmetry.space_group_name_H-M   'P 1'
#
loop_
_entity.id
_entity.type
_entity.pdbx_description
1 polymer ?
#
loop_
_entity_poly.entity_id
_entity_poly.type
_entity_poly.pdbx_seq_one_letter_code
_entity_poly.pdbx_strand_id
1 'polypeptide(L)'
;MTITMDIDDKEEEEEQREEKEETTTKKTKTKTKTKTKTTTIDDAFDVDQDDELLLQRILHYNNNNNNNNNNNDGNDENRRREQQQRLPLLSQGAEARVFSTTFLGKPCVVKQRFRKKYRHPVLDQKLTRSRLFAECRSLMKARILGVQAPTVLFVDKRSSSIFMERVEGKSLKEVLKSIAAEEDEEGEEKKEEEKTTPPRNATAEDATAAPSSSPPLSSSAHRRAVKYGREIGLIVSKLHDGNITHGDLTTSNFLVHAQTDSVYIIDFGLSKTQIVGEEDIGVDLYVLERSLVSAHSREGERVWRECLCTWKETCGKSKEAFKRYEEVRARGRKRSMVG
;
A
#
# COMPACT_ATOMS: atom_id res chain seq x y z
N MET A 1 6.60 -34.84 -1.36
CA MET A 1 7.94 -34.44 -0.93
C MET A 1 7.80 -33.18 -0.10
N THR A 2 7.86 -33.36 1.20
CA THR A 2 7.59 -32.36 2.23
C THR A 2 8.94 -31.73 2.56
N ILE A 3 9.15 -30.47 2.21
CA ILE A 3 10.27 -29.67 2.71
C ILE A 3 9.73 -28.92 3.93
N THR A 4 10.06 -29.46 5.09
CA THR A 4 9.74 -28.93 6.40
C THR A 4 10.57 -27.68 6.70
N MET A 5 9.90 -26.70 7.22
CA MET A 5 10.41 -25.42 7.72
C MET A 5 11.08 -25.63 9.09
N ASP A 6 12.40 -25.87 9.06
CA ASP A 6 13.24 -25.99 10.27
C ASP A 6 14.11 -24.72 10.51
N ILE A 7 13.72 -23.57 9.96
CA ILE A 7 14.51 -22.34 10.09
C ILE A 7 14.02 -21.46 11.24
N ASP A 8 12.73 -21.48 11.54
CA ASP A 8 12.13 -20.60 12.56
C ASP A 8 12.47 -21.04 14.00
N ASP A 9 12.56 -22.36 14.26
CA ASP A 9 12.86 -22.88 15.60
C ASP A 9 14.31 -22.63 16.05
N LYS A 10 15.25 -22.48 15.12
CA LYS A 10 16.65 -22.19 15.44
C LYS A 10 16.91 -20.70 15.74
N GLU A 11 16.17 -19.80 15.11
CA GLU A 11 16.28 -18.36 15.41
C GLU A 11 15.68 -18.01 16.78
N GLU A 12 14.60 -18.69 17.22
CA GLU A 12 14.04 -18.49 18.56
C GLU A 12 14.92 -19.07 19.69
N GLU A 13 15.62 -20.17 19.45
CA GLU A 13 16.58 -20.70 20.42
C GLU A 13 17.84 -19.83 20.54
N GLU A 14 18.28 -19.19 19.47
CA GLU A 14 19.42 -18.27 19.48
C GLU A 14 19.06 -16.94 20.18
N GLU A 15 17.86 -16.39 19.97
CA GLU A 15 17.38 -15.22 20.70
C GLU A 15 17.22 -15.45 22.20
N GLN A 16 16.76 -16.63 22.61
CA GLN A 16 16.67 -17.01 24.04
C GLN A 16 18.01 -17.27 24.70
N ARG A 17 19.04 -17.64 23.94
CA ARG A 17 20.42 -17.77 24.44
C ARG A 17 21.08 -16.42 24.65
N GLU A 18 20.91 -15.49 23.72
CA GLU A 18 21.44 -14.12 23.85
C GLU A 18 20.81 -13.36 25.03
N GLU A 19 19.50 -13.52 25.30
CA GLU A 19 18.86 -12.91 26.48
C GLU A 19 19.37 -13.50 27.81
N LYS A 20 19.72 -14.78 27.85
CA LYS A 20 20.31 -15.44 29.03
C LYS A 20 21.76 -15.04 29.28
N GLU A 21 22.53 -14.79 28.25
CA GLU A 21 23.93 -14.29 28.38
C GLU A 21 23.97 -12.82 28.84
N GLU A 22 23.04 -11.97 28.37
CA GLU A 22 22.95 -10.57 28.81
C GLU A 22 22.55 -10.43 30.29
N THR A 23 21.75 -11.33 30.81
CA THR A 23 21.35 -11.34 32.24
C THR A 23 22.45 -11.87 33.15
N THR A 24 23.34 -12.71 32.67
CA THR A 24 24.44 -13.27 33.46
C THR A 24 25.64 -12.29 33.57
N THR A 25 25.83 -11.44 32.55
CA THR A 25 26.93 -10.45 32.52
C THR A 25 26.68 -9.21 33.42
N LYS A 26 25.44 -8.97 33.84
CA LYS A 26 25.07 -7.85 34.72
C LYS A 26 25.37 -8.07 36.21
N LYS A 27 25.74 -9.29 36.61
CA LYS A 27 26.02 -9.62 38.02
C LYS A 27 27.50 -9.56 38.43
N THR A 28 28.44 -9.30 37.52
CA THR A 28 29.86 -9.38 37.83
C THR A 28 30.65 -8.16 37.31
N LYS A 29 30.27 -6.94 37.68
CA LYS A 29 31.17 -5.76 37.55
C LYS A 29 30.93 -4.73 38.62
N THR A 30 31.52 -4.98 39.79
CA THR A 30 31.81 -3.95 40.75
C THR A 30 33.29 -3.62 40.68
N LYS A 31 33.61 -2.33 40.47
CA LYS A 31 34.88 -1.65 40.66
C LYS A 31 36.02 -1.89 39.68
N THR A 32 36.14 -1.08 38.63
CA THR A 32 37.43 -0.42 38.32
C THR A 32 37.15 0.92 37.66
N LYS A 33 37.56 2.02 38.33
CA LYS A 33 37.52 3.38 37.79
C LYS A 33 38.64 3.51 36.76
N THR A 34 38.29 3.57 35.49
CA THR A 34 39.16 4.08 34.44
C THR A 34 38.45 5.22 33.74
N LYS A 35 39.05 6.41 33.80
CA LYS A 35 38.60 7.60 33.08
C LYS A 35 38.67 7.33 31.59
N THR A 36 37.55 7.03 30.96
CA THR A 36 37.41 7.05 29.51
C THR A 36 36.74 8.37 29.12
N LYS A 37 37.40 9.12 28.25
CA LYS A 37 36.92 10.36 27.64
C LYS A 37 35.50 10.12 27.10
N THR A 38 34.55 10.88 27.60
CA THR A 38 33.22 11.02 27.04
C THR A 38 33.38 11.68 25.67
N THR A 39 33.39 10.89 24.62
CA THR A 39 33.16 11.42 23.30
C THR A 39 31.64 11.70 23.27
N THR A 40 31.33 12.98 23.32
CA THR A 40 29.97 13.48 23.04
C THR A 40 29.63 13.06 21.62
N ILE A 41 28.71 12.12 21.50
CA ILE A 41 28.09 11.74 20.22
C ILE A 41 27.04 12.82 19.91
N ASP A 42 27.52 14.00 19.55
CA ASP A 42 26.78 14.99 18.78
C ASP A 42 27.02 14.71 17.30
N ASP A 43 26.77 13.48 16.87
CA ASP A 43 26.60 13.18 15.45
C ASP A 43 25.16 13.53 15.10
N ALA A 44 24.96 14.78 14.68
CA ALA A 44 23.84 15.18 13.84
C ALA A 44 23.88 14.29 12.58
N PHE A 45 23.19 13.15 12.62
CA PHE A 45 22.97 12.32 11.43
C PHE A 45 22.12 13.14 10.47
N ASP A 46 22.80 13.67 9.48
CA ASP A 46 22.20 14.45 8.41
C ASP A 46 21.29 13.54 7.56
N VAL A 47 20.06 13.98 7.34
CA VAL A 47 19.06 13.25 6.51
C VAL A 47 19.61 13.08 5.08
N ASP A 48 20.52 13.95 4.66
CA ASP A 48 21.15 13.94 3.34
C ASP A 48 22.17 12.79 3.19
N GLN A 49 22.79 12.28 4.26
CA GLN A 49 23.75 11.18 4.18
C GLN A 49 23.07 9.83 3.91
N ASP A 50 21.88 9.60 4.45
CA ASP A 50 21.14 8.35 4.19
C ASP A 50 20.62 8.30 2.73
N ASP A 51 20.27 9.45 2.16
CA ASP A 51 19.86 9.58 0.76
C ASP A 51 21.05 9.40 -0.20
N GLU A 52 22.21 9.96 0.13
CA GLU A 52 23.46 9.80 -0.61
C GLU A 52 23.90 8.33 -0.64
N LEU A 53 23.85 7.65 0.51
CA LEU A 53 24.18 6.22 0.60
C LEU A 53 23.23 5.35 -0.24
N LEU A 54 21.94 5.67 -0.28
CA LEU A 54 20.98 4.97 -1.11
C LEU A 54 21.28 5.18 -2.59
N LEU A 55 21.56 6.42 -3.00
CA LEU A 55 21.93 6.77 -4.37
C LEU A 55 23.16 6.03 -4.84
N GLN A 56 24.24 6.05 -4.05
CA GLN A 56 25.48 5.35 -4.36
C GLN A 56 25.25 3.84 -4.54
N ARG A 57 24.37 3.24 -3.75
CA ARG A 57 24.03 1.82 -3.84
C ARG A 57 23.21 1.51 -5.07
N ILE A 58 22.20 2.32 -5.39
CA ILE A 58 21.40 2.15 -6.61
C ILE A 58 22.28 2.28 -7.84
N LEU A 59 23.18 3.28 -7.86
CA LEU A 59 24.14 3.45 -8.95
C LEU A 59 25.09 2.27 -9.07
N HIS A 60 25.57 1.74 -7.94
CA HIS A 60 26.41 0.55 -7.92
C HIS A 60 25.69 -0.69 -8.51
N TYR A 61 24.44 -0.94 -8.12
CA TYR A 61 23.64 -2.04 -8.68
C TYR A 61 23.33 -1.86 -10.17
N ASN A 62 23.13 -0.65 -10.64
CA ASN A 62 22.85 -0.36 -12.05
C ASN A 62 24.13 -0.41 -12.91
N ASN A 63 25.27 0.11 -12.42
CA ASN A 63 26.53 0.16 -13.17
C ASN A 63 27.18 -1.19 -13.34
N ASN A 64 27.08 -2.11 -12.37
CA ASN A 64 27.63 -3.46 -12.52
C ASN A 64 26.98 -4.27 -13.65
N ASN A 65 25.83 -3.84 -14.15
CA ASN A 65 25.15 -4.48 -15.28
C ASN A 65 25.39 -3.77 -16.64
N ASN A 66 25.90 -2.54 -16.66
CA ASN A 66 26.10 -1.77 -17.89
C ASN A 66 27.51 -1.81 -18.43
N ASN A 67 28.44 -2.57 -17.84
CA ASN A 67 29.85 -2.60 -18.20
C ASN A 67 30.16 -3.32 -19.55
N ASN A 68 29.17 -3.40 -20.45
CA ASN A 68 29.38 -3.99 -21.76
C ASN A 68 29.25 -3.04 -22.97
N ASN A 69 29.11 -1.73 -22.78
CA ASN A 69 29.19 -0.84 -23.97
C ASN A 69 29.61 0.61 -23.63
N ASN A 70 30.76 0.94 -24.24
CA ASN A 70 31.19 2.23 -24.80
C ASN A 70 31.97 3.23 -23.96
N ASN A 71 33.20 3.39 -24.49
CA ASN A 71 34.12 4.51 -24.40
C ASN A 71 33.53 5.78 -25.07
N ASN A 72 33.89 6.92 -24.52
CA ASN A 72 34.23 8.22 -25.12
C ASN A 72 33.37 9.45 -24.73
N ASP A 73 34.15 10.41 -24.32
CA ASP A 73 34.10 11.87 -24.42
C ASP A 73 33.69 12.66 -23.16
N GLY A 74 34.75 13.28 -22.62
CA GLY A 74 34.71 14.01 -21.36
C GLY A 74 34.38 15.51 -21.54
N ASN A 75 34.05 16.11 -20.44
CA ASN A 75 33.96 17.50 -20.00
C ASN A 75 32.62 18.21 -19.85
N ASP A 76 31.56 17.88 -20.61
CA ASP A 76 30.22 18.41 -20.32
C ASP A 76 29.37 17.42 -19.47
N GLU A 77 29.92 16.22 -19.33
CA GLU A 77 29.28 15.09 -18.62
C GLU A 77 29.22 15.24 -17.09
N ASN A 78 30.18 15.93 -16.48
CA ASN A 78 30.20 16.02 -15.01
C ASN A 78 29.03 16.86 -14.45
N ARG A 79 28.67 17.96 -15.10
CA ARG A 79 27.49 18.76 -14.70
C ARG A 79 26.18 18.04 -15.01
N ARG A 80 26.11 17.26 -16.10
CA ARG A 80 24.96 16.42 -16.41
C ARG A 80 24.88 15.20 -15.49
N ARG A 81 26.01 14.64 -15.05
CA ARG A 81 26.09 13.54 -14.06
C ARG A 81 25.61 13.98 -12.67
N GLU A 82 25.91 15.19 -12.21
CA GLU A 82 25.43 15.71 -10.93
C GLU A 82 23.92 16.00 -10.93
N GLN A 83 23.34 16.45 -12.06
CA GLN A 83 21.89 16.63 -12.19
C GLN A 83 21.14 15.32 -12.42
N GLN A 84 21.77 14.30 -13.02
CA GLN A 84 21.22 12.95 -13.20
C GLN A 84 21.25 12.08 -11.93
N GLN A 85 21.93 12.53 -10.88
CA GLN A 85 22.15 11.74 -9.66
C GLN A 85 20.98 11.75 -8.65
N ARG A 86 19.95 12.57 -8.82
CA ARG A 86 18.80 12.57 -7.93
C ARG A 86 17.73 11.61 -8.45
N LEU A 87 17.41 10.60 -7.63
CA LEU A 87 16.28 9.73 -7.94
C LEU A 87 14.97 10.53 -7.93
N PRO A 88 14.10 10.36 -8.94
CA PRO A 88 12.79 11.00 -8.95
C PRO A 88 11.96 10.54 -7.73
N LEU A 89 11.64 11.47 -6.84
CA LEU A 89 10.77 11.24 -5.70
C LEU A 89 9.32 11.12 -6.19
N LEU A 90 8.70 9.98 -5.99
CA LEU A 90 7.30 9.74 -6.32
C LEU A 90 6.36 10.16 -5.19
N SER A 91 6.72 9.84 -3.95
CA SER A 91 5.93 10.22 -2.78
C SER A 91 6.78 10.23 -1.52
N GLN A 92 6.34 11.03 -0.54
CA GLN A 92 6.92 11.06 0.80
C GLN A 92 5.79 11.04 1.82
N GLY A 93 5.79 9.98 2.63
CA GLY A 93 4.90 9.85 3.78
C GLY A 93 5.59 10.15 5.10
N ALA A 94 4.86 9.92 6.19
CA ALA A 94 5.40 10.12 7.54
C ALA A 94 6.54 9.14 7.90
N GLU A 95 6.62 7.96 7.28
CA GLU A 95 7.57 6.90 7.67
C GLU A 95 8.54 6.50 6.56
N ALA A 96 8.25 6.83 5.31
CA ALA A 96 9.05 6.40 4.17
C ALA A 96 8.98 7.40 3.01
N ARG A 97 9.98 7.32 2.14
CA ARG A 97 10.03 7.96 0.83
C ARG A 97 9.99 6.90 -0.25
N VAL A 98 9.36 7.19 -1.36
CA VAL A 98 9.27 6.30 -2.52
C VAL A 98 9.90 6.98 -3.72
N PHE A 99 10.90 6.34 -4.29
CA PHE A 99 11.64 6.83 -5.46
C PHE A 99 11.40 5.93 -6.67
N SER A 100 11.44 6.52 -7.86
CA SER A 100 11.46 5.79 -9.13
C SER A 100 12.89 5.54 -9.56
N THR A 101 13.18 4.31 -10.02
CA THR A 101 14.50 3.95 -10.54
C THR A 101 14.40 2.74 -11.46
N THR A 102 15.55 2.20 -11.87
CA THR A 102 15.69 0.91 -12.52
C THR A 102 16.51 -0.03 -11.64
N PHE A 103 16.20 -1.30 -11.66
CA PHE A 103 16.97 -2.34 -11.00
C PHE A 103 17.20 -3.50 -11.97
N LEU A 104 18.46 -3.82 -12.28
CA LEU A 104 18.82 -4.83 -13.29
C LEU A 104 18.10 -4.57 -14.64
N GLY A 105 18.04 -3.30 -15.08
CA GLY A 105 17.41 -2.89 -16.34
C GLY A 105 15.88 -2.89 -16.35
N LYS A 106 15.22 -3.21 -15.22
CA LYS A 106 13.75 -3.20 -15.09
C LYS A 106 13.28 -1.99 -14.30
N PRO A 107 12.16 -1.34 -14.70
CA PRO A 107 11.55 -0.27 -13.91
C PRO A 107 11.21 -0.77 -12.50
N CYS A 108 11.63 -0.01 -11.49
CA CYS A 108 11.29 -0.33 -10.11
C CYS A 108 11.01 0.92 -9.28
N VAL A 109 10.40 0.72 -8.12
CA VAL A 109 10.28 1.72 -7.07
C VAL A 109 11.11 1.29 -5.87
N VAL A 110 11.71 2.27 -5.20
CA VAL A 110 12.45 2.06 -3.96
C VAL A 110 11.72 2.76 -2.84
N LYS A 111 11.24 1.98 -1.87
CA LYS A 111 10.65 2.50 -0.64
C LYS A 111 11.71 2.48 0.45
N GLN A 112 12.18 3.68 0.82
CA GLN A 112 13.17 3.90 1.86
C GLN A 112 12.51 4.36 3.14
N ARG A 113 12.77 3.66 4.26
CA ARG A 113 12.35 4.07 5.58
C ARG A 113 13.45 4.91 6.23
N PHE A 114 13.14 6.17 6.53
CA PHE A 114 14.09 7.08 7.16
C PHE A 114 13.98 7.06 8.67
N ARG A 115 15.11 7.41 9.34
CA ARG A 115 15.23 7.45 10.81
C ARG A 115 14.33 8.52 11.41
N LYS A 116 13.83 8.25 12.61
CA LYS A 116 13.00 9.20 13.38
C LYS A 116 13.86 9.88 14.42
N LYS A 117 14.13 11.18 14.24
CA LYS A 117 14.99 11.99 15.17
C LYS A 117 14.48 12.00 16.61
N TYR A 118 13.18 11.78 16.84
CA TYR A 118 12.58 11.78 18.19
C TYR A 118 12.69 10.42 18.90
N ARG A 119 13.16 9.37 18.23
CA ARG A 119 13.32 8.04 18.83
C ARG A 119 14.76 7.79 19.21
N HIS A 120 14.96 6.99 20.27
CA HIS A 120 16.31 6.53 20.61
C HIS A 120 16.87 5.71 19.43
N PRO A 121 18.12 5.96 18.97
CA PRO A 121 18.67 5.37 17.72
C PRO A 121 18.59 3.84 17.65
N VAL A 122 18.92 3.14 18.73
CA VAL A 122 18.89 1.67 18.79
C VAL A 122 17.45 1.14 18.63
N LEU A 123 16.49 1.77 19.32
CA LEU A 123 15.07 1.40 19.22
C LEU A 123 14.54 1.68 17.82
N ASP A 124 14.87 2.85 17.25
CA ASP A 124 14.43 3.22 15.90
C ASP A 124 14.95 2.23 14.84
N GLN A 125 16.22 1.84 14.95
CA GLN A 125 16.83 0.85 14.06
C GLN A 125 16.14 -0.53 14.16
N LYS A 126 15.87 -1.01 15.38
CA LYS A 126 15.17 -2.29 15.61
C LYS A 126 13.76 -2.24 15.01
N LEU A 127 12.99 -1.20 15.28
CA LEU A 127 11.63 -1.03 14.76
C LEU A 127 11.60 -0.90 13.22
N THR A 128 12.50 -0.11 12.66
CA THR A 128 12.59 0.09 11.20
C THR A 128 12.93 -1.22 10.49
N ARG A 129 13.90 -1.98 11.04
CA ARG A 129 14.28 -3.29 10.51
C ARG A 129 13.13 -4.30 10.60
N SER A 130 12.46 -4.41 11.75
CA SER A 130 11.32 -5.29 11.94
C SER A 130 10.19 -4.98 10.95
N ARG A 131 9.84 -3.70 10.78
CA ARG A 131 8.82 -3.26 9.80
C ARG A 131 9.21 -3.53 8.36
N LEU A 132 10.50 -3.34 8.02
CA LEU A 132 11.03 -3.64 6.68
C LEU A 132 10.77 -5.10 6.31
N PHE A 133 11.15 -6.02 7.19
CA PHE A 133 10.96 -7.46 6.94
C PHE A 133 9.50 -7.89 7.01
N ALA A 134 8.70 -7.31 7.91
CA ALA A 134 7.27 -7.57 7.97
C ALA A 134 6.59 -7.21 6.65
N GLU A 135 6.89 -6.03 6.11
CA GLU A 135 6.37 -5.56 4.82
C GLU A 135 6.76 -6.49 3.66
N CYS A 136 8.04 -6.89 3.60
CA CYS A 136 8.52 -7.82 2.58
C CYS A 136 7.81 -9.18 2.66
N ARG A 137 7.70 -9.77 3.87
CA ARG A 137 6.99 -11.04 4.06
C ARG A 137 5.53 -10.95 3.65
N SER A 138 4.85 -9.87 4.00
CA SER A 138 3.45 -9.65 3.65
C SER A 138 3.25 -9.53 2.15
N LEU A 139 4.10 -8.77 1.45
CA LEU A 139 4.09 -8.67 -0.02
C LEU A 139 4.29 -10.04 -0.67
N MET A 140 5.31 -10.79 -0.24
CA MET A 140 5.57 -12.13 -0.78
C MET A 140 4.41 -13.08 -0.53
N LYS A 141 3.87 -13.10 0.69
CA LYS A 141 2.74 -13.95 1.05
C LYS A 141 1.47 -13.59 0.26
N ALA A 142 1.17 -12.30 0.09
CA ALA A 142 0.06 -11.83 -0.72
C ALA A 142 0.18 -12.33 -2.17
N ARG A 143 1.36 -12.27 -2.77
CA ARG A 143 1.58 -12.80 -4.12
C ARG A 143 1.42 -14.32 -4.22
N ILE A 144 1.90 -15.08 -3.21
CA ILE A 144 1.70 -16.54 -3.14
C ILE A 144 0.20 -16.88 -3.11
N LEU A 145 -0.62 -16.05 -2.45
CA LEU A 145 -2.08 -16.18 -2.42
C LEU A 145 -2.76 -15.74 -3.73
N GLY A 146 -2.00 -15.34 -4.75
CA GLY A 146 -2.52 -14.86 -6.03
C GLY A 146 -3.17 -13.48 -5.94
N VAL A 147 -2.73 -12.65 -4.98
CA VAL A 147 -3.11 -11.24 -4.89
C VAL A 147 -2.22 -10.42 -5.82
N GLN A 148 -2.81 -9.50 -6.56
CA GLN A 148 -2.08 -8.52 -7.38
C GLN A 148 -1.39 -7.51 -6.45
N ALA A 149 -0.09 -7.69 -6.22
CA ALA A 149 0.77 -6.83 -5.41
C ALA A 149 2.16 -6.74 -6.04
N PRO A 150 2.92 -5.65 -5.81
CA PRO A 150 4.26 -5.52 -6.36
C PRO A 150 5.19 -6.67 -5.96
N THR A 151 6.00 -7.13 -6.90
CA THR A 151 7.05 -8.11 -6.64
C THR A 151 8.19 -7.46 -5.88
N VAL A 152 8.64 -8.04 -4.77
CA VAL A 152 9.88 -7.63 -4.10
C VAL A 152 11.06 -8.11 -4.93
N LEU A 153 11.92 -7.18 -5.37
CA LEU A 153 13.09 -7.47 -6.18
C LEU A 153 14.35 -7.60 -5.33
N PHE A 154 14.51 -6.70 -4.35
CA PHE A 154 15.67 -6.68 -3.46
C PHE A 154 15.36 -5.94 -2.16
N VAL A 155 16.07 -6.29 -1.08
CA VAL A 155 15.94 -5.64 0.23
C VAL A 155 17.30 -5.20 0.71
N ASP A 156 17.52 -3.91 0.86
CA ASP A 156 18.73 -3.36 1.43
C ASP A 156 18.52 -3.02 2.91
N LYS A 157 19.09 -3.86 3.77
CA LYS A 157 19.03 -3.71 5.24
C LYS A 157 19.79 -2.47 5.74
N ARG A 158 20.83 -2.02 5.03
CA ARG A 158 21.69 -0.90 5.47
C ARG A 158 21.01 0.43 5.26
N SER A 159 20.40 0.64 4.06
CA SER A 159 19.62 1.83 3.76
C SER A 159 18.15 1.71 4.17
N SER A 160 17.74 0.60 4.80
CA SER A 160 16.34 0.32 5.18
C SER A 160 15.36 0.47 4.01
N SER A 161 15.74 -0.08 2.84
CA SER A 161 15.03 0.11 1.58
C SER A 161 14.54 -1.20 0.98
N ILE A 162 13.34 -1.15 0.38
CA ILE A 162 12.75 -2.24 -0.40
C ILE A 162 12.70 -1.80 -1.86
N PHE A 163 13.30 -2.59 -2.73
CA PHE A 163 13.18 -2.45 -4.18
C PHE A 163 12.06 -3.35 -4.65
N MET A 164 11.10 -2.80 -5.34
CA MET A 164 9.93 -3.55 -5.78
C MET A 164 9.51 -3.14 -7.19
N GLU A 165 8.78 -4.00 -7.83
CA GLU A 165 8.16 -3.78 -9.13
C GLU A 165 7.43 -2.44 -9.16
N ARG A 166 7.65 -1.66 -10.24
CA ARG A 166 6.87 -0.46 -10.49
C ARG A 166 5.57 -0.84 -11.19
N VAL A 167 4.47 -0.65 -10.51
CA VAL A 167 3.13 -0.81 -11.06
C VAL A 167 2.74 0.52 -11.73
N GLU A 168 2.61 0.50 -13.05
CA GLU A 168 2.20 1.67 -13.83
C GLU A 168 0.69 1.85 -13.75
N GLY A 169 0.24 2.97 -13.20
CA GLY A 169 -1.20 3.23 -13.05
C GLY A 169 -1.50 4.43 -12.17
N LYS A 170 -2.79 4.67 -11.96
CA LYS A 170 -3.30 5.71 -11.07
C LYS A 170 -3.81 5.09 -9.77
N SER A 171 -3.78 5.85 -8.68
CA SER A 171 -4.45 5.40 -7.46
C SER A 171 -5.96 5.28 -7.67
N LEU A 172 -6.58 4.33 -6.97
CA LEU A 172 -8.03 4.19 -6.99
C LEU A 172 -8.72 5.51 -6.57
N LYS A 173 -8.10 6.26 -5.67
CA LYS A 173 -8.54 7.59 -5.26
C LYS A 173 -8.65 8.55 -6.45
N GLU A 174 -7.66 8.57 -7.34
CA GLU A 174 -7.65 9.42 -8.54
C GLU A 174 -8.65 8.92 -9.58
N VAL A 175 -8.73 7.60 -9.76
CA VAL A 175 -9.68 6.97 -10.69
C VAL A 175 -11.13 7.23 -10.28
N LEU A 176 -11.48 7.11 -8.99
CA LEU A 176 -12.84 7.40 -8.53
C LEU A 176 -13.21 8.88 -8.66
N LYS A 177 -12.24 9.79 -8.50
CA LYS A 177 -12.46 11.22 -8.79
C LYS A 177 -12.75 11.49 -10.26
N SER A 178 -12.03 10.80 -11.18
CA SER A 178 -12.31 10.96 -12.62
C SER A 178 -13.66 10.37 -13.01
N ILE A 179 -14.06 9.24 -12.40
CA ILE A 179 -15.38 8.65 -12.63
C ILE A 179 -16.50 9.60 -12.17
N ALA A 180 -16.33 10.24 -11.02
CA ALA A 180 -17.32 11.21 -10.51
C ALA A 180 -17.48 12.42 -11.44
N ALA A 181 -16.37 12.96 -11.95
CA ALA A 181 -16.38 14.06 -12.92
C ALA A 181 -17.10 13.69 -14.22
N GLU A 182 -16.83 12.47 -14.76
CA GLU A 182 -17.51 11.94 -15.97
C GLU A 182 -19.05 11.84 -15.76
N GLU A 183 -19.52 11.40 -14.58
CA GLU A 183 -20.97 11.33 -14.28
C GLU A 183 -21.63 12.71 -14.15
N ASP A 184 -20.91 13.68 -13.61
CA ASP A 184 -21.43 15.05 -13.46
C ASP A 184 -21.59 15.73 -14.84
N GLU A 185 -20.61 15.58 -15.74
CA GLU A 185 -20.67 16.07 -17.13
C GLU A 185 -21.81 15.43 -17.93
N GLU A 186 -21.97 14.08 -17.89
CA GLU A 186 -23.09 13.38 -18.54
C GLU A 186 -24.46 13.84 -17.98
N GLY A 187 -24.52 14.20 -16.71
CA GLY A 187 -25.72 14.70 -16.05
C GLY A 187 -26.11 16.12 -16.48
N GLU A 188 -25.13 16.97 -16.79
CA GLU A 188 -25.38 18.34 -17.29
C GLU A 188 -25.81 18.33 -18.75
N GLU A 189 -25.16 17.54 -19.63
CA GLU A 189 -25.57 17.41 -21.04
C GLU A 189 -27.00 16.93 -21.19
N LYS A 190 -27.44 15.94 -20.41
CA LYS A 190 -28.86 15.47 -20.44
C LYS A 190 -29.85 16.51 -20.00
N LYS A 191 -29.50 17.40 -19.07
CA LYS A 191 -30.37 18.52 -18.63
C LYS A 191 -30.48 19.61 -19.67
N GLU A 192 -29.46 19.85 -20.48
CA GLU A 192 -29.47 20.80 -21.57
C GLU A 192 -30.31 20.28 -22.76
N GLU A 193 -30.17 18.99 -23.10
CA GLU A 193 -31.00 18.35 -24.13
C GLU A 193 -32.49 18.35 -23.77
N GLU A 194 -32.84 18.13 -22.49
CA GLU A 194 -34.25 18.16 -22.05
C GLU A 194 -34.85 19.57 -22.08
N LYS A 195 -34.05 20.63 -21.92
CA LYS A 195 -34.50 22.03 -22.03
C LYS A 195 -34.69 22.49 -23.47
N THR A 196 -34.04 21.87 -24.43
CA THR A 196 -34.10 22.24 -25.86
C THR A 196 -35.14 21.48 -26.65
N THR A 197 -35.77 20.46 -26.09
CA THR A 197 -36.87 19.74 -26.75
C THR A 197 -38.19 20.50 -26.57
N PRO A 198 -38.86 20.96 -27.64
CA PRO A 198 -40.17 21.63 -27.51
C PRO A 198 -41.22 20.64 -27.00
N PRO A 199 -42.20 21.09 -26.21
CA PRO A 199 -43.25 20.23 -25.66
C PRO A 199 -44.01 19.55 -26.80
N ARG A 200 -43.94 18.24 -26.89
CA ARG A 200 -44.82 17.47 -27.77
C ARG A 200 -46.24 17.63 -27.25
N ASN A 201 -47.08 18.24 -28.06
CA ASN A 201 -48.51 18.26 -27.83
C ASN A 201 -49.02 16.84 -27.73
N ALA A 202 -49.29 16.38 -26.52
CA ALA A 202 -49.98 15.11 -26.29
C ALA A 202 -51.46 15.28 -26.62
N THR A 203 -51.89 14.82 -27.80
CA THR A 203 -53.29 14.49 -28.03
C THR A 203 -53.61 13.23 -27.23
N ALA A 204 -54.62 13.36 -26.38
CA ALA A 204 -55.12 12.27 -25.55
C ALA A 204 -55.88 11.26 -26.43
N GLU A 205 -55.20 10.14 -26.75
CA GLU A 205 -55.79 8.86 -27.18
C GLU A 205 -54.63 7.87 -27.41
N ASP A 206 -54.19 7.20 -26.36
CA ASP A 206 -53.82 5.79 -26.36
C ASP A 206 -53.24 5.39 -24.96
N ALA A 207 -54.13 5.01 -24.07
CA ALA A 207 -53.79 4.59 -22.73
C ALA A 207 -53.77 3.04 -22.65
N THR A 208 -52.84 2.37 -23.38
CA THR A 208 -52.53 0.95 -23.17
C THR A 208 -51.15 0.59 -23.68
N ALA A 209 -50.13 1.28 -23.17
CA ALA A 209 -48.75 0.77 -23.25
C ALA A 209 -48.16 0.79 -21.85
N ALA A 210 -47.98 -0.39 -21.26
CA ALA A 210 -47.19 -0.55 -20.04
C ALA A 210 -45.83 0.10 -20.25
N PRO A 211 -45.29 0.86 -19.27
CA PRO A 211 -43.96 1.41 -19.41
C PRO A 211 -42.94 0.24 -19.41
N SER A 212 -42.43 -0.07 -20.58
CA SER A 212 -41.22 -0.91 -20.71
C SER A 212 -40.04 -0.05 -20.22
N SER A 213 -39.94 0.11 -18.90
CA SER A 213 -38.75 0.63 -18.27
C SER A 213 -37.65 -0.44 -18.31
N SER A 214 -37.01 -0.60 -19.48
CA SER A 214 -35.67 -1.15 -19.49
C SER A 214 -34.83 -0.27 -18.57
N PRO A 215 -34.13 -0.84 -17.56
CA PRO A 215 -33.26 -0.02 -16.73
C PRO A 215 -32.27 0.67 -17.67
N PRO A 216 -31.98 1.97 -17.47
CA PRO A 216 -31.03 2.68 -18.31
C PRO A 216 -29.73 1.88 -18.33
N LEU A 217 -29.16 1.63 -19.54
CA LEU A 217 -27.88 0.97 -19.69
C LEU A 217 -26.91 1.66 -18.71
N SER A 218 -26.42 0.92 -17.74
CA SER A 218 -25.55 1.46 -16.69
C SER A 218 -24.41 2.21 -17.34
N SER A 219 -24.18 3.47 -16.93
CA SER A 219 -23.12 4.32 -17.48
C SER A 219 -21.76 3.60 -17.46
N SER A 220 -20.84 4.01 -18.32
CA SER A 220 -19.46 3.51 -18.34
C SER A 220 -18.84 3.59 -16.93
N ALA A 221 -19.07 4.69 -16.26
CA ALA A 221 -18.69 4.99 -14.90
C ALA A 221 -19.22 3.94 -13.89
N HIS A 222 -20.49 3.60 -13.96
CA HIS A 222 -21.10 2.60 -13.10
C HIS A 222 -20.45 1.20 -13.31
N ARG A 223 -20.25 0.77 -14.54
CA ARG A 223 -19.60 -0.54 -14.84
C ARG A 223 -18.17 -0.61 -14.27
N ARG A 224 -17.41 0.48 -14.37
CA ARG A 224 -16.06 0.58 -13.81
C ARG A 224 -16.09 0.48 -12.28
N ALA A 225 -16.98 1.21 -11.61
CA ALA A 225 -17.13 1.17 -10.16
C ALA A 225 -17.47 -0.25 -9.65
N VAL A 226 -18.40 -0.94 -10.32
CA VAL A 226 -18.76 -2.34 -10.02
C VAL A 226 -17.56 -3.28 -10.21
N LYS A 227 -16.84 -3.14 -11.32
CA LYS A 227 -15.64 -3.94 -11.59
C LYS A 227 -14.60 -3.79 -10.49
N TYR A 228 -14.24 -2.55 -10.14
CA TYR A 228 -13.23 -2.31 -9.10
C TYR A 228 -13.69 -2.80 -7.74
N GLY A 229 -14.97 -2.65 -7.40
CA GLY A 229 -15.53 -3.20 -6.17
C GLY A 229 -15.33 -4.70 -6.06
N ARG A 230 -15.63 -5.44 -7.11
CA ARG A 230 -15.45 -6.91 -7.17
C ARG A 230 -13.99 -7.31 -7.05
N GLU A 231 -13.10 -6.65 -7.80
CA GLU A 231 -11.65 -6.95 -7.73
C GLU A 231 -11.10 -6.69 -6.34
N ILE A 232 -11.44 -5.58 -5.70
CA ILE A 232 -11.04 -5.26 -4.32
C ILE A 232 -11.59 -6.31 -3.34
N GLY A 233 -12.85 -6.70 -3.48
CA GLY A 233 -13.47 -7.75 -2.67
C GLY A 233 -12.70 -9.07 -2.75
N LEU A 234 -12.30 -9.49 -3.95
CA LEU A 234 -11.48 -10.69 -4.17
C LEU A 234 -10.07 -10.56 -3.56
N ILE A 235 -9.42 -9.41 -3.72
CA ILE A 235 -8.10 -9.14 -3.13
C ILE A 235 -8.18 -9.28 -1.62
N VAL A 236 -9.11 -8.56 -0.98
CA VAL A 236 -9.26 -8.54 0.47
C VAL A 236 -9.69 -9.90 1.01
N SER A 237 -10.55 -10.64 0.30
CA SER A 237 -10.92 -12.01 0.65
C SER A 237 -9.70 -12.94 0.71
N LYS A 238 -8.87 -12.94 -0.34
CA LYS A 238 -7.64 -13.76 -0.38
C LYS A 238 -6.66 -13.40 0.74
N LEU A 239 -6.51 -12.12 1.06
CA LEU A 239 -5.65 -11.68 2.17
C LEU A 239 -6.16 -12.22 3.50
N HIS A 240 -7.44 -12.03 3.80
CA HIS A 240 -8.06 -12.44 5.05
C HIS A 240 -8.05 -13.96 5.23
N ASP A 241 -8.36 -14.74 4.18
CA ASP A 241 -8.26 -16.19 4.20
C ASP A 241 -6.84 -16.69 4.40
N GLY A 242 -5.88 -15.95 3.84
CA GLY A 242 -4.46 -16.21 4.02
C GLY A 242 -3.89 -15.72 5.36
N ASN A 243 -4.71 -15.32 6.34
CA ASN A 243 -4.26 -14.72 7.60
C ASN A 243 -3.35 -13.51 7.39
N ILE A 244 -3.77 -12.59 6.54
CA ILE A 244 -3.14 -11.28 6.37
C ILE A 244 -4.21 -10.22 6.57
N THR A 245 -3.97 -9.25 7.47
CA THR A 245 -4.67 -7.96 7.47
C THR A 245 -3.72 -6.90 6.95
N HIS A 246 -4.23 -5.98 6.15
CA HIS A 246 -3.42 -4.93 5.55
C HIS A 246 -3.08 -3.81 6.55
N GLY A 247 -4.04 -3.47 7.41
CA GLY A 247 -3.88 -2.44 8.44
C GLY A 247 -4.01 -0.99 7.96
N ASP A 248 -4.08 -0.78 6.62
CA ASP A 248 -4.29 0.55 6.01
C ASP A 248 -4.98 0.43 4.64
N LEU A 249 -6.18 -0.17 4.61
CA LEU A 249 -6.98 -0.36 3.39
C LEU A 249 -7.63 0.97 2.95
N THR A 250 -6.80 1.88 2.45
CA THR A 250 -7.26 3.16 1.89
C THR A 250 -7.26 3.16 0.37
N THR A 251 -8.06 4.05 -0.25
CA THR A 251 -8.14 4.18 -1.71
C THR A 251 -6.82 4.62 -2.35
N SER A 252 -5.89 5.15 -1.57
CA SER A 252 -4.53 5.49 -2.02
C SER A 252 -3.61 4.27 -2.13
N ASN A 253 -3.93 3.18 -1.42
CA ASN A 253 -3.15 1.95 -1.40
C ASN A 253 -3.65 0.89 -2.40
N PHE A 254 -4.58 1.27 -3.28
CA PHE A 254 -4.95 0.51 -4.47
C PHE A 254 -4.53 1.28 -5.72
N LEU A 255 -3.88 0.60 -6.66
CA LEU A 255 -3.52 1.14 -7.98
C LEU A 255 -4.35 0.43 -9.05
N VAL A 256 -4.86 1.19 -9.99
CA VAL A 256 -5.49 0.66 -11.22
C VAL A 256 -4.43 0.68 -12.31
N HIS A 257 -4.03 -0.50 -12.78
CA HIS A 257 -2.95 -0.64 -13.75
C HIS A 257 -3.35 -0.07 -15.11
N ALA A 258 -2.49 0.74 -15.70
CA ALA A 258 -2.80 1.55 -16.88
C ALA A 258 -3.19 0.74 -18.12
N GLN A 259 -2.60 -0.45 -18.32
CA GLN A 259 -2.81 -1.26 -19.52
C GLN A 259 -3.87 -2.35 -19.32
N THR A 260 -3.89 -3.00 -18.15
CA THR A 260 -4.77 -4.13 -17.88
C THR A 260 -6.06 -3.75 -17.17
N ASP A 261 -6.15 -2.52 -16.68
CA ASP A 261 -7.27 -2.00 -15.88
C ASP A 261 -7.61 -2.90 -14.68
N SER A 262 -6.61 -3.64 -14.16
CA SER A 262 -6.71 -4.49 -12.98
C SER A 262 -6.24 -3.77 -11.73
N VAL A 263 -6.80 -4.14 -10.57
CA VAL A 263 -6.49 -3.52 -9.29
C VAL A 263 -5.31 -4.22 -8.62
N TYR A 264 -4.31 -3.44 -8.24
CA TYR A 264 -3.17 -3.85 -7.41
C TYR A 264 -3.30 -3.26 -6.02
N ILE A 265 -2.90 -4.01 -5.00
CA ILE A 265 -2.76 -3.50 -3.64
C ILE A 265 -1.29 -3.26 -3.32
N ILE A 266 -1.00 -2.11 -2.68
CA ILE A 266 0.36 -1.68 -2.34
C ILE A 266 0.45 -1.30 -0.86
N ASP A 267 1.68 -1.14 -0.35
CA ASP A 267 1.99 -0.63 0.99
C ASP A 267 1.51 -1.51 2.16
N PHE A 268 2.17 -2.64 2.35
CA PHE A 268 1.94 -3.54 3.48
C PHE A 268 2.67 -3.13 4.77
N GLY A 269 3.00 -1.85 4.92
CA GLY A 269 3.79 -1.33 6.04
C GLY A 269 3.17 -1.47 7.43
N LEU A 270 1.85 -1.65 7.51
CA LEU A 270 1.08 -1.86 8.75
C LEU A 270 0.41 -3.24 8.81
N SER A 271 0.74 -4.11 7.86
CA SER A 271 0.11 -5.43 7.77
C SER A 271 0.51 -6.36 8.92
N LYS A 272 -0.42 -7.27 9.25
CA LYS A 272 -0.19 -8.37 10.18
C LYS A 272 -0.33 -9.70 9.43
N THR A 273 0.58 -10.64 9.70
CA THR A 273 0.61 -11.98 9.06
C THR A 273 0.62 -13.12 10.05
N GLN A 274 0.69 -12.81 11.35
CA GLN A 274 0.64 -13.75 12.46
C GLN A 274 -0.59 -13.44 13.29
N ILE A 275 -1.29 -14.45 13.77
CA ILE A 275 -2.44 -14.36 14.70
C ILE A 275 -3.41 -13.24 14.27
N VAL A 276 -4.04 -13.43 13.11
CA VAL A 276 -5.10 -12.53 12.61
C VAL A 276 -6.44 -13.01 13.17
N GLY A 277 -7.03 -12.23 14.07
CA GLY A 277 -8.36 -12.47 14.59
C GLY A 277 -9.47 -11.85 13.74
N GLU A 278 -10.72 -12.25 14.00
CA GLU A 278 -11.89 -11.71 13.32
C GLU A 278 -12.08 -10.21 13.57
N GLU A 279 -11.61 -9.70 14.71
CA GLU A 279 -11.65 -8.27 15.01
C GLU A 279 -10.65 -7.48 14.13
N ASP A 280 -9.45 -8.01 13.90
CA ASP A 280 -8.47 -7.40 12.99
C ASP A 280 -9.04 -7.30 11.56
N ILE A 281 -9.71 -8.36 11.10
CA ILE A 281 -10.43 -8.39 9.80
C ILE A 281 -11.57 -7.35 9.80
N GLY A 282 -12.33 -7.27 10.89
CA GLY A 282 -13.40 -6.30 11.03
C GLY A 282 -12.91 -4.85 10.98
N VAL A 283 -11.75 -4.56 11.57
CA VAL A 283 -11.09 -3.24 11.51
C VAL A 283 -10.63 -2.94 10.09
N ASP A 284 -10.01 -3.89 9.40
CA ASP A 284 -9.56 -3.73 8.00
C ASP A 284 -10.74 -3.36 7.08
N LEU A 285 -11.86 -4.07 7.18
CA LEU A 285 -13.08 -3.76 6.43
C LEU A 285 -13.65 -2.38 6.77
N TYR A 286 -13.63 -1.99 8.04
CA TYR A 286 -14.12 -0.68 8.47
C TYR A 286 -13.27 0.46 7.92
N VAL A 287 -11.94 0.31 7.91
CA VAL A 287 -11.02 1.29 7.30
C VAL A 287 -11.31 1.43 5.81
N LEU A 288 -11.51 0.31 5.09
CA LEU A 288 -11.86 0.32 3.68
C LEU A 288 -13.21 1.02 3.42
N GLU A 289 -14.26 0.67 4.16
CA GLU A 289 -15.56 1.35 4.07
C GLU A 289 -15.39 2.87 4.24
N ARG A 290 -14.71 3.27 5.31
CA ARG A 290 -14.50 4.68 5.61
C ARG A 290 -13.73 5.40 4.51
N SER A 291 -12.69 4.77 3.99
CA SER A 291 -11.88 5.35 2.91
C SER A 291 -12.68 5.52 1.60
N LEU A 292 -13.53 4.56 1.25
CA LEU A 292 -14.37 4.62 0.06
C LEU A 292 -15.52 5.64 0.24
N VAL A 293 -16.33 5.47 1.28
CA VAL A 293 -17.57 6.24 1.45
C VAL A 293 -17.31 7.71 1.82
N SER A 294 -16.30 7.99 2.67
CA SER A 294 -16.04 9.37 3.10
C SER A 294 -15.27 10.21 2.07
N ALA A 295 -14.50 9.57 1.19
CA ALA A 295 -13.70 10.29 0.19
C ALA A 295 -14.35 10.38 -1.19
N HIS A 296 -15.36 9.53 -1.49
CA HIS A 296 -15.91 9.32 -2.83
C HIS A 296 -17.42 9.05 -2.78
N SER A 297 -18.18 9.80 -2.04
CA SER A 297 -19.65 9.78 -1.92
C SER A 297 -20.39 8.64 -2.66
N ARG A 298 -20.98 8.93 -3.84
CA ARG A 298 -21.81 7.99 -4.62
C ARG A 298 -21.01 6.81 -5.20
N GLU A 299 -19.88 7.06 -5.82
CA GLU A 299 -19.04 6.06 -6.48
C GLU A 299 -18.38 5.17 -5.43
N GLY A 300 -17.93 5.75 -4.32
CA GLY A 300 -17.37 5.01 -3.19
C GLY A 300 -18.37 4.06 -2.54
N GLU A 301 -19.62 4.46 -2.40
CA GLU A 301 -20.69 3.59 -1.91
C GLU A 301 -20.97 2.43 -2.86
N ARG A 302 -20.93 2.65 -4.18
CA ARG A 302 -21.08 1.58 -5.19
C ARG A 302 -19.94 0.59 -5.10
N VAL A 303 -18.69 1.07 -5.12
CA VAL A 303 -17.48 0.24 -4.98
C VAL A 303 -17.52 -0.56 -3.68
N TRP A 304 -17.89 0.08 -2.57
CA TRP A 304 -17.99 -0.59 -1.28
C TRP A 304 -19.03 -1.70 -1.26
N ARG A 305 -20.22 -1.46 -1.83
CA ARG A 305 -21.31 -2.44 -1.90
C ARG A 305 -20.88 -3.70 -2.64
N GLU A 306 -20.29 -3.54 -3.83
CA GLU A 306 -19.80 -4.67 -4.64
C GLU A 306 -18.61 -5.38 -3.96
N CYS A 307 -17.71 -4.61 -3.35
CA CYS A 307 -16.59 -5.14 -2.59
C CYS A 307 -17.06 -6.02 -1.42
N LEU A 308 -17.98 -5.52 -0.61
CA LEU A 308 -18.51 -6.24 0.55
C LEU A 308 -19.30 -7.49 0.13
N CYS A 309 -20.09 -7.41 -0.95
CA CYS A 309 -20.82 -8.54 -1.51
C CYS A 309 -19.84 -9.64 -1.92
N THR A 310 -18.87 -9.31 -2.78
CA THR A 310 -17.86 -10.25 -3.26
C THR A 310 -17.04 -10.84 -2.12
N TRP A 311 -16.63 -10.00 -1.15
CA TRP A 311 -15.88 -10.47 0.01
C TRP A 311 -16.70 -11.46 0.85
N LYS A 312 -17.99 -11.21 1.08
CA LYS A 312 -18.87 -12.12 1.82
C LYS A 312 -19.05 -13.47 1.12
N GLU A 313 -19.12 -13.46 -0.21
CA GLU A 313 -19.30 -14.66 -1.02
C GLU A 313 -18.03 -15.51 -1.10
N THR A 314 -16.85 -14.86 -1.09
CA THR A 314 -15.59 -15.54 -1.39
C THR A 314 -14.69 -15.79 -0.17
N CYS A 315 -14.86 -15.05 0.93
CA CYS A 315 -14.05 -15.20 2.13
C CYS A 315 -14.61 -16.29 3.04
N GLY A 316 -13.82 -17.32 3.32
CA GLY A 316 -14.21 -18.42 4.21
C GLY A 316 -14.44 -18.00 5.65
N LYS A 317 -13.86 -16.87 6.08
CA LYS A 317 -14.02 -16.29 7.44
C LYS A 317 -15.12 -15.23 7.52
N SER A 318 -15.89 -15.03 6.45
CA SER A 318 -16.80 -13.89 6.32
C SER A 318 -17.86 -13.81 7.41
N LYS A 319 -18.39 -14.92 7.86
CA LYS A 319 -19.53 -14.96 8.80
C LYS A 319 -19.19 -14.34 10.16
N GLU A 320 -18.12 -14.78 10.78
CA GLU A 320 -17.68 -14.31 12.10
C GLU A 320 -17.05 -12.92 12.01
N ALA A 321 -16.19 -12.71 11.00
CA ALA A 321 -15.52 -11.43 10.78
C ALA A 321 -16.49 -10.31 10.40
N PHE A 322 -17.58 -10.61 9.67
CA PHE A 322 -18.61 -9.61 9.35
C PHE A 322 -19.34 -9.12 10.62
N LYS A 323 -19.63 -10.01 11.56
CA LYS A 323 -20.21 -9.61 12.86
C LYS A 323 -19.28 -8.65 13.60
N ARG A 324 -17.97 -8.93 13.60
CA ARG A 324 -16.97 -8.02 14.21
C ARG A 324 -16.89 -6.68 13.47
N TYR A 325 -16.94 -6.71 12.14
CA TYR A 325 -17.00 -5.48 11.36
C TYR A 325 -18.21 -4.61 11.77
N GLU A 326 -19.41 -5.18 11.93
CA GLU A 326 -20.58 -4.41 12.37
C GLU A 326 -20.41 -3.81 13.77
N GLU A 327 -19.80 -4.54 14.69
CA GLU A 327 -19.47 -4.04 16.03
C GLU A 327 -18.46 -2.88 15.99
N VAL A 328 -17.39 -2.99 15.16
CA VAL A 328 -16.39 -1.94 14.96
C VAL A 328 -17.05 -0.70 14.35
N ARG A 329 -17.89 -0.89 13.32
CA ARG A 329 -18.64 0.17 12.66
C ARG A 329 -19.57 0.93 13.61
N ALA A 330 -20.26 0.23 14.48
CA ALA A 330 -21.13 0.81 15.51
C ALA A 330 -20.34 1.65 16.52
N ARG A 331 -19.15 1.18 16.93
CA ARG A 331 -18.21 1.94 17.81
C ARG A 331 -17.68 3.20 17.15
N GLY A 332 -17.33 3.13 15.86
CA GLY A 332 -16.83 4.26 15.08
C GLY A 332 -17.85 5.38 14.89
N ARG A 333 -19.13 5.03 14.70
CA ARG A 333 -20.22 6.01 14.59
C ARG A 333 -20.45 6.80 15.88
N LYS A 334 -20.34 6.17 17.04
CA LYS A 334 -20.51 6.84 18.35
C LYS A 334 -19.45 7.90 18.59
N ARG A 335 -18.21 7.68 18.13
CA ARG A 335 -17.10 8.67 18.26
C ARG A 335 -17.29 9.91 17.38
N SER A 336 -17.88 9.76 16.21
CA SER A 336 -18.15 10.89 15.30
C SER A 336 -19.34 11.75 15.69
N MET A 337 -20.18 11.29 16.65
CA MET A 337 -21.33 12.05 17.15
C MET A 337 -21.04 12.85 18.42
N VAL A 338 -19.85 12.73 19.00
CA VAL A 338 -19.44 13.37 20.26
C VAL A 338 -18.36 14.44 20.04
N GLY A 339 -17.98 14.73 18.78
CA GLY A 339 -16.97 15.72 18.39
C GLY A 339 -17.60 17.00 17.85
#